data_45e688e3ec8253ee9d55c72ef4c14811
#
_entry.id   45e688e3ec8253ee9d55c72ef4c14811
#
_cell.length_a   1.000
_cell.length_b   1.000
_cell.length_c   1.000
_cell.angle_alpha   90.00
_cell.angle_beta   90.00
_cell.angle_gamma   90.00
#
_symmetry.space_group_name_H-M   'P 1'
#
loop_
_entity.id
_entity.type
_entity.pdbx_description
1 polymer ?
#
loop_
_entity_poly.entity_id
_entity_poly.type
_entity_poly.pdbx_seq_one_letter_code
_entity_poly.pdbx_strand_id
1 'polypeptide(L)'
;MRLSEVLSIIDGKVISESADLDVEIQMGCGSDLMSDVLAFTHEGTLLMTGLTNPQVVRTAELAGIVAIVFVRGKLPPPETVALAEEKNIPLLASRYTMFETCGRLFQTDLVGCGLFEITLRQWRSTFGENAKD
;
A
#
# COMPACT_ATOMS: atom_id res chain seq x y z
N MET A 1 6.16 -11.98 2.37
CA MET A 1 7.03 -11.38 1.33
C MET A 1 7.85 -10.25 1.94
N ARG A 2 9.13 -10.20 1.66
CA ARG A 2 9.98 -9.12 2.15
C ARG A 2 9.91 -7.91 1.24
N LEU A 3 10.17 -6.74 1.79
CA LEU A 3 10.16 -5.50 1.01
C LEU A 3 11.20 -5.54 -0.13
N SER A 4 12.33 -6.22 0.07
CA SER A 4 13.34 -6.41 -0.98
C SER A 4 12.78 -7.16 -2.18
N GLU A 5 11.89 -8.12 -1.97
CA GLU A 5 11.22 -8.84 -3.04
C GLU A 5 10.23 -7.93 -3.78
N VAL A 6 9.49 -7.12 -3.03
CA VAL A 6 8.59 -6.11 -3.62
C VAL A 6 9.37 -5.19 -4.55
N LEU A 7 10.50 -4.68 -4.06
CA LEU A 7 11.36 -3.76 -4.83
C LEU A 7 11.76 -4.37 -6.18
N SER A 8 12.11 -5.63 -6.19
CA SER A 8 12.49 -6.36 -7.41
C SER A 8 11.29 -6.55 -8.35
N ILE A 9 10.14 -6.95 -7.81
CA ILE A 9 8.93 -7.23 -8.61
C ILE A 9 8.42 -5.99 -9.33
N ILE A 10 8.46 -4.84 -8.68
CA ILE A 10 7.97 -3.59 -9.27
C ILE A 10 9.05 -2.80 -10.00
N ASP A 11 10.24 -3.34 -10.12
CA ASP A 11 11.39 -2.63 -10.71
C ASP A 11 11.53 -1.24 -10.07
N GLY A 12 11.49 -1.21 -8.75
CA GLY A 12 11.38 0.01 -7.98
C GLY A 12 12.71 0.60 -7.56
N LYS A 13 12.61 1.76 -6.93
CA LYS A 13 13.76 2.46 -6.33
C LYS A 13 13.43 2.80 -4.88
N VAL A 14 14.43 2.71 -4.02
CA VAL A 14 14.30 3.12 -2.62
C VAL A 14 14.44 4.64 -2.56
N ILE A 15 13.50 5.28 -1.87
CA ILE A 15 13.53 6.74 -1.66
C ILE A 15 14.13 7.07 -0.31
N SER A 16 13.73 6.35 0.75
CA SER A 16 14.19 6.64 2.10
C SER A 16 15.53 5.96 2.37
N GLU A 17 16.50 6.73 2.89
CA GLU A 17 17.88 6.26 3.10
C GLU A 17 17.98 5.15 4.14
N SER A 18 17.12 5.19 5.16
CA SER A 18 17.15 4.25 6.28
C SER A 18 16.16 3.11 6.13
N ALA A 19 15.70 2.82 4.89
CA ALA A 19 14.69 1.80 4.65
C ALA A 19 15.18 0.41 5.06
N ASP A 20 14.38 -0.27 5.88
CA ASP A 20 14.60 -1.68 6.21
C ASP A 20 13.95 -2.54 5.14
N LEU A 21 14.77 -3.09 4.25
CA LEU A 21 14.27 -3.92 3.15
C LEU A 21 13.93 -5.36 3.57
N ASP A 22 14.22 -5.72 4.81
CA ASP A 22 13.86 -7.04 5.36
C ASP A 22 12.50 -7.05 6.03
N VAL A 23 11.81 -5.91 6.10
CA VAL A 23 10.48 -5.87 6.71
C VAL A 23 9.52 -6.79 5.96
N GLU A 24 8.72 -7.54 6.74
CA GLU A 24 7.73 -8.47 6.18
C GLU A 24 6.47 -7.73 5.73
N ILE A 25 6.04 -8.02 4.53
CA ILE A 25 4.79 -7.53 3.96
C ILE A 25 3.80 -8.69 3.94
N GLN A 26 2.64 -8.51 4.57
CA GLN A 26 1.63 -9.55 4.64
C GLN A 26 0.56 -9.40 3.58
N MET A 27 0.23 -8.17 3.22
CA MET A 27 -0.82 -7.89 2.23
C MET A 27 -0.58 -6.55 1.56
N GLY A 28 -1.28 -6.30 0.45
CA GLY A 28 -1.16 -5.08 -0.31
C GLY A 28 -2.48 -4.35 -0.45
N CYS A 29 -2.40 -3.02 -0.54
CA CYS A 29 -3.55 -2.16 -0.80
C CYS A 29 -3.12 -1.08 -1.79
N GLY A 30 -3.91 -0.89 -2.85
CA GLY A 30 -3.71 0.19 -3.80
C GLY A 30 -4.85 1.18 -3.69
N SER A 31 -4.59 2.40 -3.24
CA SER A 31 -5.63 3.42 -3.08
C SER A 31 -5.05 4.82 -2.97
N ASP A 32 -5.77 5.79 -3.53
CA ASP A 32 -5.52 7.22 -3.35
C ASP A 32 -6.50 7.85 -2.37
N LEU A 33 -7.45 7.08 -1.84
CA LEU A 33 -8.43 7.58 -0.88
C LEU A 33 -7.99 7.19 0.52
N MET A 34 -7.45 8.15 1.25
CA MET A 34 -6.87 7.90 2.57
C MET A 34 -7.91 7.47 3.62
N SER A 35 -9.15 7.90 3.48
CA SER A 35 -10.22 7.42 4.37
C SER A 35 -10.46 5.92 4.22
N ASP A 36 -10.38 5.39 3.00
CA ASP A 36 -10.48 3.96 2.76
C ASP A 36 -9.27 3.21 3.31
N VAL A 37 -8.08 3.77 3.12
CA VAL A 37 -6.85 3.16 3.65
C VAL A 37 -6.96 3.04 5.16
N LEU A 38 -7.37 4.11 5.84
CA LEU A 38 -7.48 4.11 7.29
C LEU A 38 -8.55 3.13 7.79
N ALA A 39 -9.67 3.03 7.08
CA ALA A 39 -10.81 2.21 7.50
C ALA A 39 -10.63 0.73 7.16
N PHE A 40 -9.96 0.40 6.06
CA PHE A 40 -10.03 -0.94 5.48
C PHE A 40 -8.70 -1.67 5.35
N THR A 41 -7.58 -1.12 5.81
CA THR A 41 -6.31 -1.86 5.82
C THR A 41 -6.05 -2.50 7.18
N HIS A 42 -5.13 -3.46 7.17
CA HIS A 42 -4.68 -4.17 8.36
C HIS A 42 -3.20 -3.92 8.59
N GLU A 43 -2.72 -4.23 9.78
CA GLU A 43 -1.29 -4.18 10.07
C GLU A 43 -0.53 -5.11 9.12
N GLY A 44 0.66 -4.70 8.74
CA GLY A 44 1.49 -5.47 7.81
C GLY A 44 1.18 -5.20 6.35
N THR A 45 0.41 -4.15 6.06
CA THR A 45 0.02 -3.80 4.68
C THR A 45 1.07 -2.93 4.00
N LEU A 46 1.33 -3.25 2.73
CA LEU A 46 2.06 -2.39 1.80
C LEU A 46 1.06 -1.51 1.08
N LEU A 47 1.25 -0.19 1.12
CA LEU A 47 0.36 0.75 0.42
C LEU A 47 0.98 1.17 -0.90
N MET A 48 0.23 1.01 -2.01
CA MET A 48 0.55 1.60 -3.30
C MET A 48 -0.36 2.81 -3.49
N THR A 49 0.22 3.98 -3.77
CA THR A 49 -0.54 5.22 -3.89
C THR A 49 0.12 6.20 -4.85
N GLY A 50 -0.69 7.05 -5.47
CA GLY A 50 -0.20 8.18 -6.25
C GLY A 50 -0.16 9.48 -5.46
N LEU A 51 -0.62 9.47 -4.20
CA LEU A 51 -0.53 10.64 -3.34
C LEU A 51 0.84 10.71 -2.68
N THR A 52 1.44 11.90 -2.67
CA THR A 52 2.82 12.07 -2.21
C THR A 52 2.97 13.06 -1.07
N ASN A 53 1.87 13.61 -0.55
CA ASN A 53 1.91 14.60 0.53
C ASN A 53 2.17 13.93 1.91
N PRO A 54 2.57 14.71 2.93
CA PRO A 54 2.85 14.14 4.25
C PRO A 54 1.67 13.43 4.91
N GLN A 55 0.45 13.75 4.53
CA GLN A 55 -0.74 13.11 5.10
C GLN A 55 -0.77 11.60 4.82
N VAL A 56 -0.19 11.18 3.69
CA VAL A 56 -0.08 9.75 3.36
C VAL A 56 0.71 9.01 4.44
N VAL A 57 1.81 9.61 4.90
CA VAL A 57 2.64 9.01 5.95
C VAL A 57 1.90 8.96 7.29
N ARG A 58 1.18 10.02 7.63
CA ARG A 58 0.39 10.04 8.88
C ARG A 58 -0.69 8.97 8.86
N THR A 59 -1.38 8.83 7.75
CA THR A 59 -2.39 7.79 7.57
C THR A 59 -1.76 6.41 7.67
N ALA A 60 -0.61 6.21 7.02
CA ALA A 60 0.11 4.94 7.06
C ALA A 60 0.47 4.53 8.48
N GLU A 61 0.96 5.47 9.28
CA GLU A 61 1.30 5.20 10.67
C GLU A 61 0.07 4.73 11.46
N LEU A 62 -1.05 5.43 11.31
CA LEU A 62 -2.29 5.10 12.01
C LEU A 62 -2.88 3.75 11.57
N ALA A 63 -2.73 3.42 10.30
CA ALA A 63 -3.35 2.22 9.72
C ALA A 63 -2.49 0.97 9.85
N GLY A 64 -1.27 1.07 10.37
CA GLY A 64 -0.37 -0.08 10.46
C GLY A 64 0.29 -0.44 9.13
N ILE A 65 0.36 0.51 8.20
CA ILE A 65 1.08 0.35 6.93
C ILE A 65 2.57 0.26 7.24
N VAL A 66 3.24 -0.72 6.66
CA VAL A 66 4.66 -0.96 6.96
C VAL A 66 5.61 -0.39 5.90
N ALA A 67 5.10 -0.04 4.72
CA ALA A 67 5.88 0.60 3.67
C ALA A 67 4.93 1.21 2.64
N ILE A 68 5.43 2.21 1.89
CA ILE A 68 4.64 2.92 0.89
C ILE A 68 5.38 2.87 -0.44
N VAL A 69 4.65 2.55 -1.51
CA VAL A 69 5.13 2.63 -2.89
C VAL A 69 4.39 3.77 -3.59
N PHE A 70 5.12 4.77 -4.06
CA PHE A 70 4.55 5.82 -4.91
C PHE A 70 4.59 5.33 -6.35
N VAL A 71 3.43 5.34 -7.00
CA VAL A 71 3.28 4.80 -8.36
C VAL A 71 3.36 5.90 -9.41
N ARG A 72 3.45 5.48 -10.68
CA ARG A 72 3.45 6.36 -11.86
C ARG A 72 4.67 7.29 -11.92
N GLY A 73 5.78 6.88 -11.34
CA GLY A 73 7.00 7.69 -11.35
C GLY A 73 6.93 8.94 -10.48
N LYS A 74 5.92 9.05 -9.62
CA LYS A 74 5.80 10.20 -8.73
C LYS A 74 6.80 10.10 -7.59
N LEU A 75 7.35 11.25 -7.22
CA LEU A 75 8.30 11.34 -6.12
C LEU A 75 7.75 12.25 -5.04
N PRO A 76 7.89 11.86 -3.77
CA PRO A 76 7.41 12.69 -2.67
C PRO A 76 8.32 13.90 -2.45
N PRO A 77 7.76 15.01 -1.98
CA PRO A 77 8.58 16.16 -1.61
C PRO A 77 9.40 15.86 -0.35
N PRO A 78 10.44 16.66 -0.07
CA PRO A 78 11.35 16.42 1.07
C PRO A 78 10.64 16.30 2.41
N GLU A 79 9.58 17.05 2.66
CA GLU A 79 8.85 16.99 3.94
C GLU A 79 8.17 15.63 4.14
N THR A 80 7.72 15.00 3.06
CA THR A 80 7.13 13.65 3.13
C THR A 80 8.21 12.62 3.46
N VAL A 81 9.36 12.72 2.81
CA VAL A 81 10.49 11.82 3.06
C VAL A 81 10.96 11.95 4.51
N ALA A 82 11.11 13.19 5.00
CA ALA A 82 11.55 13.43 6.36
C ALA A 82 10.58 12.84 7.40
N LEU A 83 9.28 13.00 7.18
CA LEU A 83 8.27 12.45 8.08
C LEU A 83 8.31 10.92 8.08
N ALA A 84 8.44 10.30 6.90
CA ALA A 84 8.53 8.85 6.80
C ALA A 84 9.77 8.30 7.51
N GLU A 85 10.89 8.99 7.40
CA GLU A 85 12.12 8.61 8.12
C GLU A 85 11.93 8.69 9.62
N GLU A 86 11.29 9.76 10.11
CA GLU A 86 10.96 9.92 11.53
C GLU A 86 10.08 8.78 12.03
N LYS A 87 9.15 8.31 11.20
CA LYS A 87 8.21 7.24 11.56
C LYS A 87 8.72 5.84 11.20
N ASN A 88 9.90 5.73 10.64
CA ASN A 88 10.50 4.47 10.21
C ASN A 88 9.63 3.71 9.20
N ILE A 89 9.02 4.44 8.27
CA ILE A 89 8.20 3.87 7.20
C ILE A 89 9.01 3.95 5.89
N PRO A 90 9.45 2.82 5.34
CA PRO A 90 10.18 2.81 4.07
C PRO A 90 9.34 3.36 2.92
N LEU A 91 9.96 4.16 2.07
CA LEU A 91 9.35 4.71 0.86
C LEU A 91 10.05 4.17 -0.37
N LEU A 92 9.27 3.63 -1.28
CA LEU A 92 9.73 3.16 -2.59
C LEU A 92 9.01 3.92 -3.69
N ALA A 93 9.61 3.94 -4.88
CA ALA A 93 8.99 4.49 -6.07
C ALA A 93 8.90 3.42 -7.16
N SER A 94 7.80 3.41 -7.89
CA SER A 94 7.58 2.58 -9.06
C SER A 94 7.23 3.48 -10.24
N ARG A 95 7.82 3.20 -11.41
CA ARG A 95 7.48 3.94 -12.64
C ARG A 95 6.16 3.45 -13.25
N TYR A 96 5.68 2.30 -12.84
CA TYR A 96 4.44 1.74 -13.36
C TYR A 96 3.21 2.44 -12.78
N THR A 97 2.09 2.37 -13.51
CA THR A 97 0.81 2.87 -13.01
C THR A 97 0.35 2.07 -11.79
N MET A 98 -0.66 2.56 -11.10
CA MET A 98 -1.30 1.85 -10.00
C MET A 98 -1.71 0.44 -10.41
N PHE A 99 -2.39 0.33 -11.55
CA PHE A 99 -2.89 -0.95 -12.04
C PHE A 99 -1.75 -1.94 -12.26
N GLU A 100 -0.71 -1.53 -12.98
CA GLU A 100 0.39 -2.45 -13.29
C GLU A 100 1.23 -2.77 -12.06
N THR A 101 1.49 -1.80 -11.20
CA THR A 101 2.23 -2.03 -9.95
C THR A 101 1.51 -3.05 -9.09
N CYS A 102 0.22 -2.86 -8.86
CA CYS A 102 -0.59 -3.79 -8.08
C CYS A 102 -0.69 -5.15 -8.76
N GLY A 103 -0.87 -5.16 -10.08
CA GLY A 103 -0.97 -6.40 -10.85
C GLY A 103 0.29 -7.25 -10.76
N ARG A 104 1.46 -6.64 -10.87
CA ARG A 104 2.73 -7.34 -10.74
C ARG A 104 2.88 -8.02 -9.38
N LEU A 105 2.48 -7.32 -8.33
CA LEU A 105 2.53 -7.87 -6.98
C LEU A 105 1.47 -8.96 -6.77
N PHE A 106 0.28 -8.76 -7.29
CA PHE A 106 -0.81 -9.72 -7.15
C PHE A 106 -0.53 -11.05 -7.88
N GLN A 107 0.28 -11.02 -8.93
CA GLN A 107 0.69 -12.23 -9.65
C GLN A 107 1.66 -13.10 -8.85
N THR A 108 2.18 -12.59 -7.77
CA THR A 108 3.06 -13.33 -6.85
C THR A 108 2.22 -13.85 -5.67
N ASP A 109 2.84 -13.98 -4.50
CA ASP A 109 2.14 -14.47 -3.31
C ASP A 109 1.47 -13.37 -2.50
N LEU A 110 1.59 -12.10 -2.93
CA LEU A 110 0.99 -10.99 -2.18
C LEU A 110 -0.51 -10.94 -2.40
N VAL A 111 -1.26 -10.95 -1.33
CA VAL A 111 -2.72 -10.88 -1.35
C VAL A 111 -3.20 -9.49 -0.94
N GLY A 112 -4.44 -9.17 -1.29
CA GLY A 112 -5.07 -7.93 -0.84
C GLY A 112 -5.59 -8.06 0.58
N CYS A 113 -6.17 -6.97 1.08
CA CYS A 113 -6.74 -6.93 2.44
C CYS A 113 -8.04 -7.74 2.56
N GLY A 114 -8.56 -8.24 1.45
CA GLY A 114 -9.79 -9.03 1.44
C GLY A 114 -11.03 -8.16 1.51
N LEU A 115 -12.17 -8.83 1.72
CA LEU A 115 -13.45 -8.16 1.87
C LEU A 115 -13.80 -8.04 3.36
N PHE A 116 -14.42 -6.91 3.71
CA PHE A 116 -14.82 -6.66 5.08
C PHE A 116 -16.29 -7.03 5.27
N GLU A 117 -16.63 -7.45 6.47
CA GLU A 117 -17.97 -7.92 6.82
C GLU A 117 -19.06 -6.92 6.43
N ILE A 118 -18.82 -5.63 6.66
CA ILE A 118 -19.79 -4.60 6.32
C ILE A 118 -20.02 -4.51 4.81
N THR A 119 -18.96 -4.65 4.00
CA THR A 119 -19.05 -4.66 2.55
C THR A 119 -19.81 -5.88 2.06
N LEU A 120 -19.50 -7.05 2.58
CA LEU A 120 -20.20 -8.30 2.22
C LEU A 120 -21.67 -8.24 2.56
N ARG A 121 -22.00 -7.72 3.75
CA ARG A 121 -23.38 -7.58 4.19
C ARG A 121 -24.18 -6.68 3.26
N GLN A 122 -23.60 -5.54 2.88
CA GLN A 122 -24.23 -4.59 1.97
C GLN A 122 -24.39 -5.18 0.57
N TRP A 123 -23.37 -5.86 0.09
CA TRP A 123 -23.38 -6.53 -1.20
C TRP A 123 -24.50 -7.56 -1.27
N ARG A 124 -24.60 -8.43 -0.27
CA ARG A 124 -25.63 -9.46 -0.20
C ARG A 124 -27.02 -8.87 -0.09
N SER A 125 -27.17 -7.77 0.64
CA SER A 125 -28.44 -7.06 0.73
C SER A 125 -28.90 -6.52 -0.60
N THR A 126 -27.97 -6.06 -1.43
CA THR A 126 -28.28 -5.48 -2.75
C THR A 126 -28.45 -6.54 -3.83
N PHE A 127 -27.60 -7.56 -3.86
CA PHE A 127 -27.50 -8.51 -4.97
C PHE A 127 -27.89 -9.94 -4.61
N GLY A 128 -28.16 -10.25 -3.36
CA GLY A 128 -28.58 -11.56 -2.88
C GLY A 128 -27.45 -12.39 -2.29
N GLU A 129 -27.84 -13.47 -1.63
CA GLU A 129 -26.92 -14.34 -0.88
C GLU A 129 -25.91 -15.06 -1.77
N ASN A 130 -26.26 -15.30 -3.04
CA ASN A 130 -25.40 -16.03 -3.97
C ASN A 130 -24.42 -15.14 -4.72
N ALA A 131 -24.44 -13.83 -4.48
CA ALA A 131 -23.48 -12.91 -5.09
C ALA A 131 -22.10 -13.21 -4.54
N LYS A 132 -21.13 -13.43 -5.42
CA LYS A 132 -19.76 -13.79 -5.02
C LYS A 132 -18.91 -12.57 -4.79
N ASP A 133 -17.97 -12.75 -3.92
CA ASP A 133 -16.96 -11.78 -3.55
C ASP A 133 -15.99 -11.48 -4.71
#